data_ac33115a675832b45b34b17d02cda3fd
#
_entry.id   ac33115a675832b45b34b17d02cda3fd
#
_cell.length_a   1.000
_cell.length_b   1.000
_cell.length_c   1.000
_cell.angle_alpha   90.00
_cell.angle_beta   90.00
_cell.angle_gamma   90.00
#
_symmetry.space_group_name_H-M   'P 1'
#
loop_
_entity.id
_entity.type
_entity.pdbx_description
1 polymer ?
#
loop_
_entity_poly.entity_id
_entity_poly.type
_entity_poly.pdbx_seq_one_letter_code
_entity_poly.pdbx_strand_id
1 'polypeptide(L)'
;MSQIRPLAERRAERHARAAPAPVHVRRTTADGEVVHIVQGEQFVTEDPNLCIATLLGSCVAACLRDPVANVGGMNHFLLPGSDSPRGEAADLGIGVHAMELLVNAMLAHGARRERIEAKLFGGARVVAGLTAVGEKNAKFAEEFLRREGIQHVGGSLRGDAGRRLQYWPVSGRARQVFMASTAPELVARETKPIIVPQAEDSGELDLF
;
A
#
# COMPACT_ATOMS: atom_id res chain seq x y z
N MET A 1 -42.49 21.10 -11.57
CA MET A 1 -41.23 21.67 -12.15
C MET A 1 -40.05 21.17 -11.32
N SER A 2 -39.42 20.09 -11.78
CA SER A 2 -38.25 19.51 -11.07
C SER A 2 -36.99 20.30 -11.45
N GLN A 3 -36.38 20.95 -10.49
CA GLN A 3 -35.10 21.67 -10.70
C GLN A 3 -33.95 20.66 -10.82
N ILE A 4 -33.39 20.56 -12.02
CA ILE A 4 -32.18 19.77 -12.27
C ILE A 4 -31.01 20.52 -11.65
N ARG A 5 -30.43 20.01 -10.55
CA ARG A 5 -29.24 20.56 -9.91
C ARG A 5 -28.04 20.51 -10.86
N PRO A 6 -27.19 21.57 -10.89
CA PRO A 6 -26.01 21.63 -11.76
C PRO A 6 -25.02 20.49 -11.50
N LEU A 7 -24.39 20.00 -12.56
CA LEU A 7 -23.37 18.92 -12.51
C LEU A 7 -22.20 19.21 -11.57
N ALA A 8 -21.86 20.49 -11.39
CA ALA A 8 -20.79 20.95 -10.48
C ALA A 8 -21.13 20.66 -9.00
N GLU A 9 -22.39 20.84 -8.58
CA GLU A 9 -22.83 20.55 -7.21
C GLU A 9 -22.83 19.04 -6.93
N ARG A 10 -23.22 18.21 -7.90
CA ARG A 10 -23.17 16.75 -7.78
C ARG A 10 -21.73 16.21 -7.70
N ARG A 11 -20.78 16.92 -8.33
CA ARG A 11 -19.34 16.58 -8.27
C ARG A 11 -18.74 16.95 -6.92
N ALA A 12 -19.14 18.07 -6.31
CA ALA A 12 -18.73 18.48 -4.98
C ALA A 12 -19.27 17.54 -3.88
N GLU A 13 -20.53 17.08 -4.01
CA GLU A 13 -21.13 16.12 -3.06
C GLU A 13 -20.48 14.73 -3.12
N ARG A 14 -19.99 14.28 -4.29
CA ARG A 14 -19.23 13.03 -4.42
C ARG A 14 -17.86 13.11 -3.73
N HIS A 15 -17.22 14.27 -3.70
CA HIS A 15 -15.95 14.47 -2.97
C HIS A 15 -16.17 14.57 -1.44
N ALA A 16 -17.35 14.92 -0.98
CA ALA A 16 -17.67 15.04 0.45
C ALA A 16 -17.95 13.69 1.15
N ARG A 17 -18.03 12.58 0.40
CA ARG A 17 -18.20 11.21 0.93
C ARG A 17 -16.95 10.36 0.83
N ALA A 18 -15.77 10.96 0.84
CA ALA A 18 -14.55 10.22 1.04
C ALA A 18 -14.63 9.56 2.43
N ALA A 19 -14.41 8.24 2.50
CA ALA A 19 -14.27 7.53 3.77
C ALA A 19 -13.24 8.28 4.63
N PRO A 20 -13.47 8.39 5.95
CA PRO A 20 -12.52 9.07 6.83
C PRO A 20 -11.13 8.45 6.62
N ALA A 21 -10.13 9.31 6.45
CA ALA A 21 -8.76 8.87 6.29
C ALA A 21 -8.39 7.93 7.45
N PRO A 22 -7.68 6.82 7.21
CA PRO A 22 -7.31 5.89 8.26
C PRO A 22 -6.54 6.63 9.35
N VAL A 23 -6.96 6.42 10.60
CA VAL A 23 -6.27 6.99 11.77
C VAL A 23 -5.03 6.16 12.03
N HIS A 24 -3.90 6.61 11.51
CA HIS A 24 -2.62 5.93 11.72
C HIS A 24 -2.12 6.07 13.15
N VAL A 25 -1.58 5.00 13.71
CA VAL A 25 -0.95 5.03 15.03
C VAL A 25 0.39 5.76 14.90
N ARG A 26 0.47 6.96 15.49
CA ARG A 26 1.69 7.76 15.57
C ARG A 26 2.36 7.56 16.91
N ARG A 27 3.67 7.45 16.91
CA ARG A 27 4.49 7.37 18.13
C ARG A 27 5.71 8.28 17.97
N THR A 28 5.98 9.08 18.99
CA THR A 28 7.23 9.85 19.06
C THR A 28 8.29 8.96 19.69
N THR A 29 9.45 8.85 19.04
CA THR A 29 10.63 8.13 19.51
C THR A 29 11.81 9.08 19.60
N ALA A 30 12.94 8.62 20.13
CA ALA A 30 14.17 9.42 20.17
C ALA A 30 14.66 9.80 18.75
N ASP A 31 14.33 8.99 17.74
CA ASP A 31 14.71 9.16 16.33
C ASP A 31 13.67 9.93 15.51
N GLY A 32 12.64 10.52 16.13
CA GLY A 32 11.58 11.27 15.46
C GLY A 32 10.19 10.63 15.57
N GLU A 33 9.26 11.12 14.76
CA GLU A 33 7.90 10.60 14.70
C GLU A 33 7.83 9.35 13.83
N VAL A 34 7.18 8.29 14.34
CA VAL A 34 6.98 7.02 13.63
C VAL A 34 5.48 6.79 13.41
N VAL A 35 5.11 6.64 12.17
CA VAL A 35 3.77 6.21 11.74
C VAL A 35 3.79 4.72 11.44
N HIS A 36 2.96 3.94 12.12
CA HIS A 36 2.80 2.52 11.84
C HIS A 36 1.65 2.29 10.88
N ILE A 37 1.93 1.63 9.77
CA ILE A 37 0.92 1.16 8.83
C ILE A 37 0.78 -0.36 8.88
N VAL A 38 -0.43 -0.84 8.64
CA VAL A 38 -0.75 -2.26 8.53
C VAL A 38 -1.22 -2.59 7.12
N GLN A 39 -1.48 -3.87 6.87
CA GLN A 39 -1.98 -4.35 5.58
C GLN A 39 -3.23 -3.57 5.13
N GLY A 40 -3.23 -3.14 3.88
CA GLY A 40 -4.28 -2.33 3.26
C GLY A 40 -4.12 -0.82 3.47
N GLU A 41 -3.16 -0.40 4.27
CA GLU A 41 -2.91 1.01 4.55
C GLU A 41 -1.77 1.59 3.72
N GLN A 42 -1.78 2.90 3.60
CA GLN A 42 -0.71 3.70 3.01
C GLN A 42 -0.56 5.02 3.75
N PHE A 43 0.62 5.61 3.65
CA PHE A 43 0.90 6.93 4.20
C PHE A 43 1.87 7.69 3.30
N VAL A 44 1.61 8.98 3.08
CA VAL A 44 2.47 9.91 2.30
C VAL A 44 2.81 11.12 3.16
N THR A 45 4.03 11.63 3.04
CA THR A 45 4.49 12.77 3.83
C THR A 45 5.57 13.56 3.10
N GLU A 46 5.67 14.84 3.46
CA GLU A 46 6.75 15.78 3.11
C GLU A 46 7.65 16.08 4.32
N ASP A 47 7.34 15.50 5.48
CA ASP A 47 8.14 15.70 6.70
C ASP A 47 9.42 14.86 6.64
N PRO A 48 10.63 15.49 6.61
CA PRO A 48 11.91 14.81 6.53
C PRO A 48 12.25 13.98 7.77
N ASN A 49 11.61 14.27 8.91
CA ASN A 49 11.87 13.60 10.19
C ASN A 49 10.92 12.42 10.45
N LEU A 50 9.89 12.27 9.62
CA LEU A 50 8.90 11.20 9.80
C LEU A 50 9.40 9.87 9.24
N CYS A 51 9.21 8.82 10.02
CA CYS A 51 9.47 7.44 9.65
C CYS A 51 8.15 6.67 9.50
N ILE A 52 7.99 5.91 8.44
CA ILE A 52 6.88 4.94 8.29
C ILE A 52 7.41 3.56 8.63
N ALA A 53 6.70 2.81 9.46
CA ALA A 53 7.11 1.49 9.89
C ALA A 53 6.02 0.44 9.67
N THR A 54 6.44 -0.78 9.31
CA THR A 54 5.54 -1.92 9.17
C THR A 54 6.26 -3.25 9.40
N LEU A 55 5.47 -4.33 9.55
CA LEU A 55 5.95 -5.71 9.61
C LEU A 55 5.50 -6.45 8.36
N LEU A 56 6.43 -7.11 7.68
CA LEU A 56 6.22 -7.80 6.42
C LEU A 56 6.61 -9.28 6.55
N GLY A 57 5.74 -10.14 6.10
CA GLY A 57 5.99 -11.55 5.81
C GLY A 57 5.82 -11.79 4.31
N SER A 58 4.73 -12.43 3.92
CA SER A 58 4.34 -12.66 2.51
C SER A 58 3.83 -11.38 1.82
N CYS A 59 3.38 -10.39 2.59
CA CYS A 59 3.00 -9.07 2.10
C CYS A 59 4.17 -8.32 1.47
N VAL A 60 3.85 -7.28 0.67
CA VAL A 60 4.83 -6.36 0.11
C VAL A 60 4.52 -4.93 0.52
N ALA A 61 5.58 -4.16 0.80
CA ALA A 61 5.53 -2.71 0.91
C ALA A 61 6.25 -2.08 -0.29
N ALA A 62 5.57 -1.17 -0.98
CA ALA A 62 6.17 -0.28 -1.94
C ALA A 62 6.49 1.05 -1.24
N CYS A 63 7.76 1.44 -1.28
CA CYS A 63 8.30 2.68 -0.74
C CYS A 63 8.61 3.59 -1.91
N LEU A 64 7.82 4.64 -2.09
CA LEU A 64 7.96 5.59 -3.19
C LEU A 64 8.51 6.93 -2.70
N ARG A 65 9.30 7.60 -3.53
CA ARG A 65 9.69 9.00 -3.31
C ARG A 65 9.86 9.76 -4.61
N ASP A 66 9.63 11.07 -4.57
CA ASP A 66 10.09 12.04 -5.57
C ASP A 66 11.19 12.90 -4.91
N PRO A 67 12.47 12.75 -5.30
CA PRO A 67 13.58 13.45 -4.65
C PRO A 67 13.56 14.97 -4.92
N VAL A 68 12.87 15.42 -5.96
CA VAL A 68 12.78 16.83 -6.31
C VAL A 68 11.65 17.52 -5.56
N ALA A 69 10.50 16.85 -5.44
CA ALA A 69 9.37 17.36 -4.68
C ALA A 69 9.55 17.20 -3.16
N ASN A 70 10.57 16.44 -2.70
CA ASN A 70 10.78 16.08 -1.29
C ASN A 70 9.55 15.43 -0.64
N VAL A 71 8.86 14.59 -1.38
CA VAL A 71 7.71 13.84 -0.92
C VAL A 71 7.94 12.35 -1.10
N GLY A 72 7.43 11.57 -0.18
CA GLY A 72 7.47 10.12 -0.28
C GLY A 72 6.38 9.45 0.53
N GLY A 73 6.21 8.16 0.29
CA GLY A 73 5.19 7.38 0.97
C GLY A 73 5.48 5.88 0.91
N MET A 74 4.68 5.14 1.65
CA MET A 74 4.74 3.69 1.70
C MET A 74 3.33 3.12 1.78
N ASN A 75 3.07 2.04 1.05
CA ASN A 75 1.90 1.19 1.26
C ASN A 75 2.29 -0.16 1.84
N HIS A 76 1.30 -0.92 2.26
CA HIS A 76 1.45 -2.31 2.68
C HIS A 76 0.30 -3.12 2.10
N PHE A 77 0.55 -3.97 1.11
CA PHE A 77 -0.48 -4.75 0.45
C PHE A 77 -0.21 -6.25 0.46
N LEU A 78 -1.28 -7.00 0.31
CA LEU A 78 -1.29 -8.45 0.15
C LEU A 78 -2.31 -8.80 -0.93
N LEU A 79 -1.89 -9.53 -1.95
CA LEU A 79 -2.82 -10.16 -2.89
C LEU A 79 -3.42 -11.40 -2.24
N PRO A 80 -4.71 -11.68 -2.45
CA PRO A 80 -5.30 -12.94 -2.03
C PRO A 80 -4.56 -14.14 -2.60
N GLY A 81 -4.60 -15.25 -1.88
CA GLY A 81 -3.97 -16.51 -2.32
C GLY A 81 -4.62 -17.09 -3.57
N SER A 82 -3.98 -18.14 -4.14
CA SER A 82 -4.48 -18.84 -5.33
C SER A 82 -5.90 -19.43 -5.18
N ASP A 83 -6.32 -19.66 -3.94
CA ASP A 83 -7.62 -20.25 -3.61
C ASP A 83 -8.71 -19.19 -3.38
N SER A 84 -8.46 -17.94 -3.81
CA SER A 84 -9.43 -16.86 -3.72
C SER A 84 -10.68 -17.17 -4.57
N PRO A 85 -11.88 -17.13 -3.98
CA PRO A 85 -13.12 -17.35 -4.71
C PRO A 85 -13.43 -16.26 -5.76
N ARG A 86 -12.68 -15.17 -5.73
CA ARG A 86 -12.86 -14.01 -6.63
C ARG A 86 -12.18 -14.16 -7.98
N GLY A 87 -11.25 -15.11 -8.11
CA GLY A 87 -10.45 -15.31 -9.31
C GLY A 87 -9.24 -14.36 -9.44
N GLU A 88 -8.29 -14.77 -10.25
CA GLU A 88 -6.96 -14.10 -10.34
C GLU A 88 -7.06 -12.63 -10.81
N ALA A 89 -7.94 -12.32 -11.74
CA ALA A 89 -8.12 -10.96 -12.25
C ALA A 89 -8.61 -9.98 -11.17
N ALA A 90 -9.55 -10.42 -10.32
CA ALA A 90 -10.04 -9.60 -9.20
C ALA A 90 -8.96 -9.41 -8.13
N ASP A 91 -8.16 -10.45 -7.86
CA ASP A 91 -7.03 -10.38 -6.92
C ASP A 91 -5.97 -9.40 -7.37
N LEU A 92 -5.60 -9.42 -8.66
CA LEU A 92 -4.69 -8.45 -9.25
C LEU A 92 -5.26 -7.02 -9.17
N GLY A 93 -6.57 -6.86 -9.33
CA GLY A 93 -7.26 -5.57 -9.15
C GLY A 93 -7.05 -4.95 -7.77
N ILE A 94 -7.00 -5.76 -6.71
CA ILE A 94 -6.70 -5.30 -5.34
C ILE A 94 -5.27 -4.71 -5.27
N GLY A 95 -4.31 -5.40 -5.85
CA GLY A 95 -2.93 -4.91 -5.89
C GLY A 95 -2.78 -3.63 -6.70
N VAL A 96 -3.40 -3.58 -7.89
CA VAL A 96 -3.41 -2.37 -8.73
C VAL A 96 -4.01 -1.21 -7.95
N HIS A 97 -5.16 -1.41 -7.31
CA HIS A 97 -5.81 -0.37 -6.51
C HIS A 97 -4.88 0.14 -5.38
N ALA A 98 -4.23 -0.76 -4.64
CA ALA A 98 -3.32 -0.38 -3.55
C ALA A 98 -2.10 0.41 -4.04
N MET A 99 -1.56 0.08 -5.22
CA MET A 99 -0.45 0.80 -5.82
C MET A 99 -0.89 2.15 -6.39
N GLU A 100 -2.03 2.20 -7.09
CA GLU A 100 -2.60 3.43 -7.63
C GLU A 100 -2.97 4.44 -6.54
N LEU A 101 -3.52 3.99 -5.42
CA LEU A 101 -3.80 4.86 -4.27
C LEU A 101 -2.53 5.56 -3.78
N LEU A 102 -1.42 4.83 -3.65
CA LEU A 102 -0.15 5.41 -3.23
C LEU A 102 0.39 6.39 -4.27
N VAL A 103 0.41 6.01 -5.55
CA VAL A 103 0.89 6.89 -6.64
C VAL A 103 0.05 8.16 -6.69
N ASN A 104 -1.28 8.05 -6.65
CA ASN A 104 -2.18 9.20 -6.70
C ASN A 104 -2.01 10.12 -5.48
N ALA A 105 -1.80 9.55 -4.29
CA ALA A 105 -1.48 10.33 -3.09
C ALA A 105 -0.15 11.09 -3.25
N MET A 106 0.88 10.46 -3.80
CA MET A 106 2.16 11.12 -4.13
C MET A 106 1.96 12.29 -5.10
N LEU A 107 1.19 12.10 -6.17
CA LEU A 107 0.89 13.14 -7.15
C LEU A 107 0.10 14.31 -6.53
N ALA A 108 -0.84 14.02 -5.64
CA ALA A 108 -1.61 15.03 -4.90
C ALA A 108 -0.72 15.90 -3.99
N HIS A 109 0.42 15.35 -3.53
CA HIS A 109 1.47 16.05 -2.78
C HIS A 109 2.58 16.65 -3.68
N GLY A 110 2.34 16.80 -4.98
CA GLY A 110 3.23 17.49 -5.91
C GLY A 110 4.34 16.66 -6.52
N ALA A 111 4.37 15.34 -6.29
CA ALA A 111 5.26 14.45 -7.03
C ALA A 111 4.93 14.43 -8.52
N ARG A 112 5.91 14.11 -9.34
CA ARG A 112 5.70 13.83 -10.77
C ARG A 112 6.05 12.38 -11.07
N ARG A 113 5.19 11.70 -11.82
CA ARG A 113 5.31 10.26 -12.10
C ARG A 113 6.70 9.87 -12.63
N GLU A 114 7.22 10.65 -13.55
CA GLU A 114 8.53 10.44 -14.20
C GLU A 114 9.74 10.62 -13.25
N ARG A 115 9.54 11.15 -12.05
CA ARG A 115 10.59 11.32 -11.04
C ARG A 115 10.44 10.39 -9.86
N ILE A 116 9.35 9.60 -9.83
CA ILE A 116 9.12 8.66 -8.73
C ILE A 116 10.13 7.53 -8.81
N GLU A 117 10.84 7.33 -7.71
CA GLU A 117 11.71 6.19 -7.46
C GLU A 117 11.04 5.24 -6.47
N ALA A 118 11.24 3.94 -6.65
CA ALA A 118 10.63 2.90 -5.81
C ALA A 118 11.66 1.97 -5.18
N LYS A 119 11.42 1.58 -3.92
CA LYS A 119 12.04 0.43 -3.27
C LYS A 119 10.95 -0.55 -2.86
N LEU A 120 11.21 -1.84 -3.01
CA LEU A 120 10.26 -2.90 -2.69
C LEU A 120 10.80 -3.79 -1.58
N PHE A 121 9.95 -4.11 -0.59
CA PHE A 121 10.31 -4.98 0.54
C PHE A 121 9.20 -5.98 0.83
N GLY A 122 9.56 -7.17 1.29
CA GLY A 122 8.58 -8.21 1.68
C GLY A 122 8.53 -9.41 0.73
N GLY A 123 7.36 -10.02 0.57
CA GLY A 123 7.19 -11.18 -0.30
C GLY A 123 7.91 -12.45 0.17
N ALA A 124 8.11 -12.61 1.49
CA ALA A 124 8.81 -13.74 2.06
C ALA A 124 7.92 -15.01 2.14
N ARG A 125 8.56 -16.16 2.26
CA ARG A 125 7.93 -17.48 2.47
C ARG A 125 7.93 -17.84 3.95
N VAL A 126 7.13 -17.15 4.76
CA VAL A 126 7.15 -17.32 6.23
C VAL A 126 6.24 -18.43 6.75
N VAL A 127 5.27 -18.88 5.99
CA VAL A 127 4.33 -19.93 6.37
C VAL A 127 4.39 -21.09 5.37
N ALA A 128 4.59 -22.29 5.88
CA ALA A 128 4.51 -23.51 5.06
C ALA A 128 3.10 -23.63 4.46
N GLY A 129 3.00 -23.81 3.15
CA GLY A 129 1.73 -23.83 2.41
C GLY A 129 1.31 -22.49 1.77
N LEU A 130 1.84 -21.35 2.21
CA LEU A 130 1.61 -20.03 1.62
C LEU A 130 2.81 -19.52 0.79
N THR A 131 3.70 -20.42 0.37
CA THR A 131 4.94 -20.07 -0.36
C THR A 131 4.69 -19.31 -1.67
N ALA A 132 3.59 -19.64 -2.35
CA ALA A 132 3.21 -18.99 -3.61
C ALA A 132 2.74 -17.54 -3.43
N VAL A 133 2.17 -17.18 -2.26
CA VAL A 133 1.59 -15.86 -2.02
C VAL A 133 2.66 -14.78 -1.99
N GLY A 134 3.76 -15.01 -1.27
CA GLY A 134 4.87 -14.04 -1.20
C GLY A 134 5.51 -13.80 -2.57
N GLU A 135 5.74 -14.86 -3.34
CA GLU A 135 6.27 -14.75 -4.70
C GLU A 135 5.31 -14.01 -5.64
N LYS A 136 4.00 -14.31 -5.56
CA LYS A 136 2.95 -13.63 -6.34
C LYS A 136 2.95 -12.12 -6.03
N ASN A 137 3.03 -11.74 -4.76
CA ASN A 137 3.08 -10.34 -4.33
C ASN A 137 4.33 -9.62 -4.86
N ALA A 138 5.50 -10.26 -4.72
CA ALA A 138 6.76 -9.69 -5.20
C ALA A 138 6.74 -9.49 -6.71
N LYS A 139 6.34 -10.51 -7.47
CA LYS A 139 6.23 -10.46 -8.93
C LYS A 139 5.25 -9.38 -9.40
N PHE A 140 4.10 -9.29 -8.74
CA PHE A 140 3.12 -8.25 -9.06
C PHE A 140 3.70 -6.85 -8.86
N ALA A 141 4.37 -6.59 -7.72
CA ALA A 141 4.96 -5.28 -7.43
C ALA A 141 6.02 -4.87 -8.48
N GLU A 142 6.91 -5.80 -8.83
CA GLU A 142 7.94 -5.58 -9.86
C GLU A 142 7.31 -5.28 -11.23
N GLU A 143 6.29 -6.05 -11.61
CA GLU A 143 5.57 -5.88 -12.87
C GLU A 143 4.80 -4.56 -12.92
N PHE A 144 4.17 -4.15 -11.83
CA PHE A 144 3.49 -2.86 -11.72
C PHE A 144 4.47 -1.71 -11.97
N LEU A 145 5.62 -1.68 -11.26
CA LEU A 145 6.63 -0.63 -11.46
C LEU A 145 7.11 -0.57 -12.91
N ARG A 146 7.34 -1.74 -13.51
CA ARG A 146 7.79 -1.83 -14.91
C ARG A 146 6.75 -1.27 -15.89
N ARG A 147 5.45 -1.59 -15.69
CA ARG A 147 4.35 -1.10 -16.54
C ARG A 147 4.14 0.39 -16.42
N GLU A 148 4.25 0.90 -15.19
CA GLU A 148 4.07 2.33 -14.91
C GLU A 148 5.33 3.17 -15.21
N GLY A 149 6.42 2.54 -15.63
CA GLY A 149 7.68 3.24 -15.89
C GLY A 149 8.32 3.84 -14.65
N ILE A 150 7.98 3.32 -13.45
CA ILE A 150 8.55 3.78 -12.18
C ILE A 150 9.89 3.07 -11.96
N GLN A 151 10.95 3.86 -11.71
CA GLN A 151 12.29 3.33 -11.52
C GLN A 151 12.41 2.53 -10.20
N HIS A 152 12.73 1.23 -10.32
CA HIS A 152 13.03 0.38 -9.17
C HIS A 152 14.51 0.56 -8.77
N VAL A 153 14.77 1.28 -7.66
CA VAL A 153 16.12 1.66 -7.22
C VAL A 153 16.67 0.79 -6.10
N GLY A 154 15.96 -0.24 -5.66
CA GLY A 154 16.44 -1.17 -4.65
C GLY A 154 15.34 -1.76 -3.77
N GLY A 155 15.77 -2.40 -2.67
CA GLY A 155 14.87 -3.06 -1.74
C GLY A 155 15.34 -4.47 -1.36
N SER A 156 14.43 -5.26 -0.82
CA SER A 156 14.68 -6.65 -0.43
C SER A 156 13.37 -7.42 -0.52
N LEU A 157 13.20 -8.14 -1.62
CA LEU A 157 12.04 -9.01 -1.85
C LEU A 157 12.39 -10.47 -1.61
N ARG A 158 11.37 -11.27 -1.31
CA ARG A 158 11.45 -12.73 -1.15
C ARG A 158 12.23 -13.16 0.09
N GLY A 159 12.79 -14.38 0.08
CA GLY A 159 13.48 -15.01 1.21
C GLY A 159 12.52 -15.73 2.14
N ASP A 160 13.04 -16.23 3.28
CA ASP A 160 12.32 -17.13 4.19
C ASP A 160 12.04 -16.49 5.57
N ALA A 161 12.40 -15.22 5.74
CA ALA A 161 12.24 -14.51 7.00
C ALA A 161 11.34 -13.27 6.85
N GLY A 162 10.47 -13.08 7.83
CA GLY A 162 9.75 -11.84 7.99
C GLY A 162 10.70 -10.69 8.31
N ARG A 163 10.24 -9.47 8.14
CA ARG A 163 11.06 -8.29 8.40
C ARG A 163 10.26 -7.14 8.98
N ARG A 164 10.90 -6.43 9.90
CA ARG A 164 10.46 -5.11 10.35
C ARG A 164 11.11 -4.09 9.43
N LEU A 165 10.29 -3.26 8.78
CA LEU A 165 10.71 -2.21 7.87
C LEU A 165 10.48 -0.85 8.52
N GLN A 166 11.47 0.02 8.41
CA GLN A 166 11.41 1.45 8.68
C GLN A 166 11.83 2.19 7.42
N TYR A 167 11.03 3.16 7.00
CA TYR A 167 11.27 3.96 5.80
C TYR A 167 11.10 5.44 6.11
N TRP A 168 12.09 6.25 5.73
CA TRP A 168 12.06 7.71 5.79
C TRP A 168 11.77 8.25 4.40
N PRO A 169 10.51 8.63 4.11
CA PRO A 169 10.04 8.87 2.75
C PRO A 169 10.79 9.97 2.01
N VAL A 170 11.05 11.10 2.66
CA VAL A 170 11.71 12.24 2.03
C VAL A 170 13.17 11.93 1.66
N SER A 171 13.90 11.28 2.53
CA SER A 171 15.30 10.89 2.25
C SER A 171 15.42 9.63 1.40
N GLY A 172 14.37 8.82 1.32
CA GLY A 172 14.39 7.49 0.69
C GLY A 172 15.21 6.45 1.47
N ARG A 173 15.68 6.78 2.68
CA ARG A 173 16.39 5.83 3.55
C ARG A 173 15.43 4.73 3.99
N ALA A 174 15.90 3.48 3.94
CA ALA A 174 15.19 2.34 4.47
C ALA A 174 16.10 1.53 5.39
N ARG A 175 15.53 0.99 6.46
CA ARG A 175 16.18 0.06 7.39
C ARG A 175 15.27 -1.14 7.57
N GLN A 176 15.82 -2.33 7.40
CA GLN A 176 15.12 -3.57 7.69
C GLN A 176 15.86 -4.39 8.73
N VAL A 177 15.09 -5.11 9.54
CA VAL A 177 15.59 -6.09 10.50
C VAL A 177 14.82 -7.39 10.24
N PHE A 178 15.54 -8.47 9.92
CA PHE A 178 14.95 -9.78 9.75
C PHE A 178 14.48 -10.35 11.08
N MET A 179 13.34 -11.02 11.06
CA MET A 179 12.74 -11.67 12.22
C MET A 179 12.82 -13.19 12.04
N ALA A 180 12.91 -13.92 13.14
CA ALA A 180 12.82 -15.37 13.07
C ALA A 180 11.49 -15.79 12.42
N SER A 181 11.50 -16.82 11.58
CA SER A 181 10.32 -17.32 10.85
C SER A 181 9.17 -17.77 11.77
N THR A 182 9.45 -18.00 13.04
CA THR A 182 8.49 -18.43 14.07
C THR A 182 7.96 -17.28 14.92
N ALA A 183 8.20 -16.00 14.53
CA ALA A 183 7.71 -14.88 15.33
C ALA A 183 6.17 -14.88 15.39
N PRO A 184 5.56 -15.06 16.58
CA PRO A 184 4.11 -15.17 16.74
C PRO A 184 3.33 -13.98 16.16
N GLU A 185 3.95 -12.81 16.17
CA GLU A 185 3.39 -11.57 15.62
C GLU A 185 3.17 -11.61 14.10
N LEU A 186 4.02 -12.32 13.36
CA LEU A 186 3.89 -12.50 11.91
C LEU A 186 2.78 -13.48 11.57
N VAL A 187 2.77 -14.62 12.24
CA VAL A 187 1.75 -15.66 12.02
C VAL A 187 0.36 -15.13 12.33
N ALA A 188 0.19 -14.39 13.43
CA ALA A 188 -1.09 -13.81 13.83
C ALA A 188 -1.61 -12.75 12.83
N ARG A 189 -0.73 -12.08 12.07
CA ARG A 189 -1.13 -11.07 11.07
C ARG A 189 -1.47 -11.69 9.73
N GLU A 190 -0.74 -12.71 9.28
CA GLU A 190 -0.99 -13.37 8.01
C GLU A 190 -2.24 -14.26 8.01
N THR A 191 -2.70 -14.68 9.18
CA THR A 191 -3.94 -15.47 9.35
C THR A 191 -5.21 -14.65 9.50
N LYS A 192 -5.11 -13.30 9.60
CA LYS A 192 -6.31 -12.45 9.64
C LYS A 192 -6.96 -12.35 8.26
N PRO A 193 -8.30 -12.56 8.16
CA PRO A 193 -8.99 -12.41 6.89
C PRO A 193 -8.88 -10.97 6.40
N ILE A 194 -8.66 -10.81 5.10
CA ILE A 194 -8.66 -9.50 4.42
C ILE A 194 -10.09 -8.97 4.47
N ILE A 195 -10.36 -8.00 5.32
CA ILE A 195 -11.62 -7.26 5.32
C ILE A 195 -11.51 -6.24 4.19
N VAL A 196 -12.02 -6.60 3.01
CA VAL A 196 -12.22 -5.64 1.93
C VAL A 196 -13.56 -4.96 2.22
N PRO A 197 -13.60 -3.62 2.34
CA PRO A 197 -14.87 -2.91 2.42
C PRO A 197 -15.70 -3.28 1.20
N GLN A 198 -16.88 -3.88 1.40
CA GLN A 198 -17.83 -4.04 0.33
C GLN A 198 -18.29 -2.64 -0.05
N ALA A 199 -18.11 -2.26 -1.32
CA ALA A 199 -18.85 -1.16 -1.89
C ALA A 199 -20.33 -1.55 -1.80
N GLU A 200 -21.10 -0.81 -1.01
CA GLU A 200 -22.54 -0.96 -1.02
C GLU A 200 -23.01 -0.61 -2.44
N ASP A 201 -23.41 -1.64 -3.18
CA ASP A 201 -24.05 -1.52 -4.49
C ASP A 201 -25.46 -0.97 -4.28
N SER A 202 -25.55 0.34 -4.09
CA SER A 202 -26.82 1.09 -4.11
C SER A 202 -27.02 1.74 -5.48
N GLY A 203 -26.95 0.93 -6.51
CA GLY A 203 -27.25 1.32 -7.88
C GLY A 203 -28.58 0.75 -8.33
N GLU A 204 -29.67 1.32 -7.87
CA GLU A 204 -30.98 1.20 -8.55
C GLU A 204 -30.83 1.94 -9.88
N LEU A 205 -30.68 1.17 -10.97
CA LEU A 205 -30.72 1.65 -12.34
C LEU A 205 -32.21 1.80 -12.72
N ASP A 206 -32.78 2.98 -12.53
CA ASP A 206 -34.01 3.36 -13.22
C ASP A 206 -33.67 3.61 -14.70
N LEU A 207 -34.01 2.63 -15.52
CA LEU A 207 -34.06 2.73 -16.98
C LEU A 207 -35.38 3.34 -17.38
N PHE A 208 -35.39 4.58 -17.82
CA PHE A 208 -36.39 5.20 -18.66
C PHE A 208 -35.74 5.95 -19.81
#